data_240eae275383e50f68e1644cfb82003e
#
_entry.id   240eae275383e50f68e1644cfb82003e
#
_cell.length_a   1.000
_cell.length_b   1.000
_cell.length_c   1.000
_cell.angle_alpha   90.00
_cell.angle_beta   90.00
_cell.angle_gamma   90.00
#
_symmetry.space_group_name_H-M   'P 1'
#
loop_
_entity.id
_entity.type
_entity.pdbx_description
1 polymer ?
#
loop_
_entity_poly.entity_id
_entity_poly.type
_entity_poly.pdbx_seq_one_letter_code
_entity_poly.pdbx_strand_id
1 'polypeptide(L)'
;DDIIITTGGSEAVLFAFLSCLNPGDEIIVPEPAYANYMAFAISAGAVIRTVTTTIEEGFSLPKVEKFEELINERTKAILICNPNNPTGYLYTRREMNQIRDMVKKYDLYLFSDEVYREFIYTGSPYISACHLEGIEENVVLIDSVSKRYSECGIRIGALITKNKEVRNAVM
;
A
#
# COMPACT_ATOMS: atom_id res chain seq x y z
N ASP A 1 -18.24 3.26 -9.48
CA ASP A 1 -18.02 1.81 -9.43
C ASP A 1 -16.54 1.40 -9.23
N ASP A 2 -15.74 2.27 -8.58
CA ASP A 2 -14.30 2.02 -8.34
C ASP A 2 -14.05 1.33 -6.99
N ILE A 3 -15.10 0.99 -6.25
CA ILE A 3 -15.05 0.42 -4.90
C ILE A 3 -15.61 -1.00 -4.92
N ILE A 4 -14.81 -1.95 -4.44
CA ILE A 4 -15.20 -3.34 -4.20
C ILE A 4 -15.24 -3.57 -2.69
N ILE A 5 -16.39 -3.99 -2.18
CA ILE A 5 -16.54 -4.30 -0.75
C ILE A 5 -15.95 -5.68 -0.47
N THR A 6 -15.20 -5.76 0.63
CA THR A 6 -14.46 -6.96 1.03
C THR A 6 -14.76 -7.34 2.49
N THR A 7 -14.41 -8.58 2.85
CA THR A 7 -14.49 -9.09 4.23
C THR A 7 -13.33 -8.54 5.07
N GLY A 8 -13.36 -7.23 5.32
CA GLY A 8 -12.30 -6.48 6.00
C GLY A 8 -11.10 -6.17 5.10
N GLY A 9 -10.19 -5.31 5.59
CA GLY A 9 -9.00 -4.91 4.87
C GLY A 9 -8.07 -6.06 4.49
N SER A 10 -8.06 -7.15 5.27
CA SER A 10 -7.22 -8.32 4.99
C SER A 10 -7.57 -8.98 3.65
N GLU A 11 -8.85 -9.13 3.34
CA GLU A 11 -9.28 -9.66 2.04
C GLU A 11 -8.95 -8.69 0.91
N ALA A 12 -9.10 -7.38 1.16
CA ALA A 12 -8.71 -6.36 0.17
C ALA A 12 -7.22 -6.44 -0.18
N VAL A 13 -6.33 -6.63 0.82
CA VAL A 13 -4.88 -6.84 0.57
C VAL A 13 -4.64 -8.12 -0.24
N LEU A 14 -5.29 -9.22 0.16
CA LEU A 14 -5.13 -10.49 -0.56
C LEU A 14 -5.61 -10.37 -2.01
N PHE A 15 -6.75 -9.74 -2.24
CA PHE A 15 -7.27 -9.52 -3.60
C PHE A 15 -6.36 -8.61 -4.42
N ALA A 16 -5.80 -7.54 -3.83
CA ALA A 16 -4.82 -6.70 -4.50
C ALA A 16 -3.61 -7.52 -4.98
N PHE A 17 -3.08 -8.40 -4.12
CA PHE A 17 -1.94 -9.23 -4.48
C PHE A 17 -2.30 -10.26 -5.56
N LEU A 18 -3.40 -10.99 -5.39
CA LEU A 18 -3.82 -12.03 -6.35
C LEU A 18 -4.21 -11.48 -7.73
N SER A 19 -4.72 -10.24 -7.79
CA SER A 19 -5.15 -9.64 -9.06
C SER A 19 -4.02 -8.92 -9.81
N CYS A 20 -2.98 -8.48 -9.10
CA CYS A 20 -1.92 -7.66 -9.68
C CYS A 20 -0.57 -8.39 -9.83
N LEU A 21 -0.40 -9.56 -9.21
CA LEU A 21 0.89 -10.24 -9.12
C LEU A 21 0.82 -11.68 -9.60
N ASN A 22 1.90 -12.14 -10.21
CA ASN A 22 2.13 -13.54 -10.51
C ASN A 22 3.08 -14.18 -9.48
N PRO A 23 3.11 -15.51 -9.35
CA PRO A 23 4.10 -16.18 -8.52
C PRO A 23 5.53 -15.79 -8.90
N GLY A 24 6.31 -15.37 -7.90
CA GLY A 24 7.67 -14.88 -8.05
C GLY A 24 7.80 -13.37 -8.28
N ASP A 25 6.71 -12.65 -8.47
CA ASP A 25 6.72 -11.18 -8.51
C ASP A 25 7.11 -10.60 -7.15
N GLU A 26 7.74 -9.42 -7.17
CA GLU A 26 8.27 -8.77 -5.98
C GLU A 26 7.50 -7.50 -5.61
N ILE A 27 7.29 -7.31 -4.30
CA ILE A 27 6.68 -6.11 -3.72
C ILE A 27 7.72 -5.42 -2.83
N ILE A 28 7.98 -4.15 -3.04
CA ILE A 28 8.84 -3.37 -2.14
C ILE A 28 8.00 -2.77 -1.01
N VAL A 29 8.43 -2.99 0.24
CA VAL A 29 7.70 -2.55 1.44
C VAL A 29 8.66 -1.87 2.40
N PRO A 30 8.42 -0.59 2.77
CA PRO A 30 9.12 0.05 3.88
C PRO A 30 8.84 -0.68 5.19
N GLU A 31 9.88 -1.03 5.94
CA GLU A 31 9.77 -1.69 7.25
C GLU A 31 10.29 -0.79 8.39
N PRO A 32 9.75 -0.93 9.62
CA PRO A 32 8.77 -1.93 10.10
C PRO A 32 7.40 -1.80 9.44
N ALA A 33 6.78 -2.95 9.12
CA ALA A 33 5.49 -3.03 8.44
C ALA A 33 4.54 -4.00 9.16
N TYR A 34 3.28 -3.96 8.81
CA TYR A 34 2.29 -4.89 9.33
C TYR A 34 2.64 -6.33 8.94
N ALA A 35 2.82 -7.19 9.96
CA ALA A 35 3.38 -8.53 9.79
C ALA A 35 2.59 -9.42 8.81
N ASN A 36 1.28 -9.24 8.70
CA ASN A 36 0.45 -10.06 7.82
C ASN A 36 0.67 -9.80 6.32
N TYR A 37 1.31 -8.69 5.93
CA TYR A 37 1.68 -8.51 4.51
C TYR A 37 2.54 -9.65 4.01
N MET A 38 3.48 -10.14 4.85
CA MET A 38 4.31 -11.30 4.52
C MET A 38 3.46 -12.56 4.27
N ALA A 39 2.48 -12.83 5.14
CA ALA A 39 1.60 -13.99 4.99
C ALA A 39 0.74 -13.90 3.72
N PHE A 40 0.21 -12.73 3.40
CA PHE A 40 -0.55 -12.50 2.18
C PHE A 40 0.31 -12.63 0.92
N ALA A 41 1.54 -12.11 0.94
CA ALA A 41 2.48 -12.27 -0.16
C ALA A 41 2.80 -13.75 -0.42
N ILE A 42 3.10 -14.51 0.63
CA ILE A 42 3.33 -15.96 0.53
C ILE A 42 2.10 -16.66 -0.06
N SER A 43 0.89 -16.30 0.38
CA SER A 43 -0.35 -16.88 -0.13
C SER A 43 -0.58 -16.60 -1.61
N ALA A 44 -0.12 -15.44 -2.10
CA ALA A 44 -0.17 -15.05 -3.51
C ALA A 44 1.04 -15.55 -4.33
N GLY A 45 2.00 -16.22 -3.69
CA GLY A 45 3.25 -16.65 -4.34
C GLY A 45 4.22 -15.51 -4.62
N ALA A 46 3.97 -14.31 -4.08
CA ALA A 46 4.81 -13.14 -4.25
C ALA A 46 5.92 -13.03 -3.20
N VAL A 47 6.93 -12.21 -3.44
CA VAL A 47 8.09 -12.01 -2.58
C VAL A 47 8.12 -10.58 -2.07
N ILE A 48 8.24 -10.39 -0.75
CA ILE A 48 8.46 -9.06 -0.17
C ILE A 48 9.96 -8.75 -0.15
N ARG A 49 10.29 -7.57 -0.66
CA ARG A 49 11.60 -6.92 -0.54
C ARG A 49 11.46 -5.72 0.38
N THR A 50 12.19 -5.69 1.47
CA THR A 50 12.07 -4.62 2.47
C THR A 50 13.07 -3.49 2.25
N VAL A 51 12.62 -2.25 2.49
CA VAL A 51 13.48 -1.07 2.65
C VAL A 51 13.38 -0.65 4.11
N THR A 52 14.49 -0.74 4.83
CA THR A 52 14.51 -0.46 6.26
C THR A 52 14.39 1.02 6.54
N THR A 53 13.46 1.41 7.42
CA THR A 53 13.40 2.72 8.06
C THR A 53 13.91 2.62 9.50
N THR A 54 14.39 3.71 10.06
CA THR A 54 15.00 3.71 11.39
C THR A 54 14.33 4.69 12.34
N ILE A 55 14.40 4.40 13.64
CA ILE A 55 13.86 5.30 14.67
C ILE A 55 14.66 6.61 14.73
N GLU A 56 15.95 6.55 14.44
CA GLU A 56 16.84 7.72 14.40
C GLU A 56 16.42 8.72 13.33
N GLU A 57 15.83 8.23 12.22
CA GLU A 57 15.28 9.04 11.13
C GLU A 57 13.76 9.28 11.31
N GLY A 58 13.19 8.93 12.46
CA GLY A 58 11.77 9.06 12.76
C GLY A 58 10.87 8.20 11.88
N PHE A 59 11.38 7.12 11.30
CA PHE A 59 10.70 6.23 10.36
C PHE A 59 10.24 6.92 9.06
N SER A 60 10.92 8.01 8.67
CA SER A 60 10.65 8.69 7.40
C SER A 60 10.91 7.80 6.19
N LEU A 61 10.33 8.16 5.04
CA LEU A 61 10.55 7.42 3.80
C LEU A 61 12.04 7.39 3.48
N PRO A 62 12.64 6.21 3.27
CA PRO A 62 14.03 6.10 2.83
C PRO A 62 14.25 6.83 1.49
N LYS A 63 15.49 7.20 1.23
CA LYS A 63 15.86 7.83 -0.04
C LYS A 63 15.46 6.96 -1.23
N VAL A 64 15.06 7.61 -2.32
CA VAL A 64 14.59 6.96 -3.55
C VAL A 64 15.59 5.92 -4.06
N GLU A 65 16.90 6.22 -3.93
CA GLU A 65 17.98 5.32 -4.35
C GLU A 65 17.92 3.95 -3.66
N LYS A 66 17.43 3.89 -2.41
CA LYS A 66 17.26 2.63 -1.68
C LYS A 66 16.16 1.74 -2.25
N PHE A 67 15.11 2.35 -2.78
CA PHE A 67 14.09 1.62 -3.53
C PHE A 67 14.64 1.17 -4.89
N GLU A 68 15.35 2.04 -5.60
CA GLU A 68 15.91 1.76 -6.91
C GLU A 68 16.94 0.63 -6.89
N GLU A 69 17.72 0.47 -5.79
CA GLU A 69 18.62 -0.66 -5.57
C GLU A 69 17.89 -2.02 -5.54
N LEU A 70 16.59 -2.03 -5.21
CA LEU A 70 15.76 -3.25 -5.13
C LEU A 70 14.93 -3.50 -6.38
N ILE A 71 14.70 -2.47 -7.20
CA ILE A 71 13.86 -2.59 -8.39
C ILE A 71 14.55 -3.43 -9.45
N ASN A 72 13.84 -4.46 -9.93
CA ASN A 72 14.26 -5.34 -10.99
C ASN A 72 13.05 -5.79 -11.84
N GLU A 73 13.24 -6.65 -12.83
CA GLU A 73 12.19 -7.10 -13.74
C GLU A 73 10.99 -7.79 -13.06
N ARG A 74 11.21 -8.37 -11.87
CA ARG A 74 10.15 -9.00 -11.06
C ARG A 74 9.43 -8.02 -10.16
N THR A 75 9.96 -6.83 -9.93
CA THR A 75 9.30 -5.83 -9.10
C THR A 75 8.05 -5.33 -9.79
N LYS A 76 6.89 -5.51 -9.16
CA LYS A 76 5.58 -5.12 -9.70
C LYS A 76 4.85 -4.09 -8.85
N ALA A 77 5.21 -3.96 -7.58
CA ALA A 77 4.50 -3.06 -6.69
C ALA A 77 5.39 -2.45 -5.60
N ILE A 78 4.95 -1.28 -5.13
CA ILE A 78 5.34 -0.71 -3.83
C ILE A 78 4.10 -0.79 -2.94
N LEU A 79 4.26 -1.26 -1.70
CA LEU A 79 3.19 -1.24 -0.70
C LEU A 79 3.57 -0.30 0.43
N ILE A 80 2.65 0.61 0.76
CA ILE A 80 2.77 1.51 1.91
C ILE A 80 1.55 1.36 2.82
N CYS A 81 1.73 1.64 4.12
CA CYS A 81 0.65 1.87 5.06
C CYS A 81 0.71 3.32 5.52
N ASN A 82 -0.37 4.09 5.33
CA ASN A 82 -0.37 5.53 5.59
C ASN A 82 -1.66 5.99 6.31
N PRO A 83 -1.59 6.39 7.57
CA PRO A 83 -0.46 6.30 8.51
C PRO A 83 0.03 4.88 8.76
N ASN A 84 1.33 4.73 9.04
CA ASN A 84 1.95 3.41 9.11
C ASN A 84 1.61 2.61 10.38
N ASN A 85 1.45 1.34 10.23
CA ASN A 85 1.46 0.35 11.31
C ASN A 85 2.75 -0.50 11.18
N PRO A 86 3.65 -0.51 12.19
CA PRO A 86 3.44 -0.14 13.59
C PRO A 86 3.94 1.26 14.00
N THR A 87 4.62 2.02 13.13
CA THR A 87 5.40 3.19 13.54
C THR A 87 4.55 4.44 13.81
N GLY A 88 3.33 4.50 13.28
CA GLY A 88 2.48 5.70 13.31
C GLY A 88 2.95 6.81 12.36
N TYR A 89 3.97 6.57 11.54
CA TYR A 89 4.48 7.57 10.62
C TYR A 89 3.43 7.97 9.57
N LEU A 90 3.31 9.27 9.36
CA LEU A 90 2.44 9.86 8.33
C LEU A 90 3.31 10.43 7.22
N TYR A 91 3.21 9.88 6.02
CA TYR A 91 3.99 10.36 4.88
C TYR A 91 3.63 11.80 4.51
N THR A 92 4.67 12.60 4.32
CA THR A 92 4.56 14.00 3.88
C THR A 92 4.16 14.08 2.39
N ARG A 93 3.68 15.25 1.95
CA ARG A 93 3.42 15.51 0.52
C ARG A 93 4.64 15.22 -0.36
N ARG A 94 5.83 15.58 0.12
CA ARG A 94 7.07 15.33 -0.61
C ARG A 94 7.32 13.83 -0.80
N GLU A 95 7.17 13.05 0.27
CA GLU A 95 7.37 11.59 0.22
C GLU A 95 6.33 10.90 -0.65
N MET A 96 5.04 11.28 -0.54
CA MET A 96 3.99 10.76 -1.41
C MET A 96 4.27 11.07 -2.90
N ASN A 97 4.80 12.27 -3.20
CA ASN A 97 5.22 12.60 -4.56
C ASN A 97 6.44 11.77 -5.02
N GLN A 98 7.40 11.48 -4.13
CA GLN A 98 8.53 10.59 -4.45
C GLN A 98 8.05 9.17 -4.77
N ILE A 99 7.09 8.64 -4.00
CA ILE A 99 6.47 7.34 -4.27
C ILE A 99 5.76 7.36 -5.62
N ARG A 100 4.94 8.40 -5.89
CA ARG A 100 4.29 8.58 -7.20
C ARG A 100 5.28 8.56 -8.35
N ASP A 101 6.37 9.30 -8.23
CA ASP A 101 7.36 9.44 -9.30
C ASP A 101 8.08 8.10 -9.57
N MET A 102 8.36 7.30 -8.52
CA MET A 102 8.88 5.94 -8.68
C MET A 102 7.86 5.01 -9.35
N VAL A 103 6.62 5.01 -8.88
CA VAL A 103 5.53 4.22 -9.46
C VAL A 103 5.38 4.53 -10.95
N LYS A 104 5.37 5.80 -11.31
CA LYS A 104 5.28 6.26 -12.71
C LYS A 104 6.51 5.87 -13.55
N LYS A 105 7.71 6.03 -12.99
CA LYS A 105 8.97 5.77 -13.68
C LYS A 105 9.13 4.29 -14.03
N TYR A 106 8.73 3.41 -13.14
CA TYR A 106 8.94 1.97 -13.24
C TYR A 106 7.66 1.18 -13.59
N ASP A 107 6.56 1.88 -13.84
CA ASP A 107 5.24 1.31 -14.15
C ASP A 107 4.82 0.24 -13.12
N LEU A 108 4.88 0.62 -11.84
CA LEU A 108 4.54 -0.25 -10.72
C LEU A 108 3.11 -0.04 -10.26
N TYR A 109 2.52 -1.02 -9.58
CA TYR A 109 1.35 -0.79 -8.74
C TYR A 109 1.74 -0.08 -7.44
N LEU A 110 0.85 0.75 -6.92
CA LEU A 110 0.93 1.31 -5.57
C LEU A 110 -0.18 0.71 -4.72
N PHE A 111 0.15 -0.24 -3.85
CA PHE A 111 -0.76 -0.72 -2.82
C PHE A 111 -0.69 0.23 -1.63
N SER A 112 -1.78 0.95 -1.35
CA SER A 112 -1.86 1.93 -0.27
C SER A 112 -2.86 1.47 0.78
N ASP A 113 -2.36 0.96 1.90
CA ASP A 113 -3.19 0.62 3.05
C ASP A 113 -3.47 1.87 3.87
N GLU A 114 -4.73 2.33 3.83
CA GLU A 114 -5.16 3.60 4.44
C GLU A 114 -6.14 3.40 5.60
N VAL A 115 -6.15 2.23 6.21
CA VAL A 115 -7.09 1.88 7.29
C VAL A 115 -6.94 2.80 8.52
N TYR A 116 -5.79 3.45 8.70
CA TYR A 116 -5.51 4.36 9.81
C TYR A 116 -5.64 5.85 9.46
N ARG A 117 -6.19 6.22 8.31
CA ARG A 117 -6.21 7.61 7.82
C ARG A 117 -6.88 8.63 8.75
N GLU A 118 -7.72 8.20 9.68
CA GLU A 118 -8.33 9.07 10.69
C GLU A 118 -7.47 9.24 11.96
N PHE A 119 -6.36 8.49 12.09
CA PHE A 119 -5.50 8.49 13.27
C PHE A 119 -4.27 9.38 13.05
N ILE A 120 -4.49 10.68 12.95
CA ILE A 120 -3.46 11.69 12.72
C ILE A 120 -3.30 12.53 13.97
N TYR A 121 -2.13 12.49 14.60
CA TYR A 121 -1.84 13.15 15.86
C TYR A 121 -0.84 14.32 15.71
N THR A 122 -0.30 14.53 14.51
CA THR A 122 0.75 15.51 14.25
C THR A 122 0.21 16.88 13.81
N GLY A 123 -1.09 16.98 13.47
CA GLY A 123 -1.69 18.16 12.85
C GLY A 123 -1.31 18.34 11.37
N SER A 124 -0.51 17.44 10.80
CA SER A 124 -0.14 17.47 9.38
C SER A 124 -1.31 17.01 8.51
N PRO A 125 -1.45 17.52 7.28
CA PRO A 125 -2.50 17.09 6.38
C PRO A 125 -2.27 15.64 5.92
N TYR A 126 -3.32 14.83 5.98
CA TYR A 126 -3.35 13.51 5.38
C TYR A 126 -3.43 13.59 3.85
N ILE A 127 -2.71 12.70 3.17
CA ILE A 127 -2.69 12.62 1.71
C ILE A 127 -2.97 11.18 1.31
N SER A 128 -4.13 10.95 0.70
CA SER A 128 -4.44 9.64 0.12
C SER A 128 -3.68 9.41 -1.19
N ALA A 129 -3.33 8.16 -1.45
CA ALA A 129 -2.76 7.75 -2.74
C ALA A 129 -3.71 8.03 -3.92
N CYS A 130 -5.03 8.05 -3.69
CA CYS A 130 -6.01 8.42 -4.72
C CYS A 130 -5.89 9.88 -5.23
N HIS A 131 -5.14 10.74 -4.54
CA HIS A 131 -4.89 12.12 -4.95
C HIS A 131 -3.52 12.31 -5.65
N LEU A 132 -2.84 11.22 -5.99
CA LEU A 132 -1.57 11.25 -6.72
C LEU A 132 -1.84 11.24 -8.21
N GLU A 133 -1.67 12.42 -8.83
CA GLU A 133 -1.97 12.63 -10.25
C GLU A 133 -1.00 11.89 -11.17
N GLY A 134 -1.53 11.30 -12.23
CA GLY A 134 -0.78 10.64 -13.29
C GLY A 134 -0.36 9.19 -13.00
N ILE A 135 -0.92 8.59 -11.93
CA ILE A 135 -0.79 7.16 -11.58
C ILE A 135 -2.13 6.57 -11.11
N GLU A 136 -3.24 7.17 -11.50
CA GLU A 136 -4.58 6.82 -11.00
C GLU A 136 -4.92 5.34 -11.23
N GLU A 137 -4.49 4.77 -12.34
CA GLU A 137 -4.71 3.35 -12.67
C GLU A 137 -3.69 2.40 -12.02
N ASN A 138 -2.59 2.95 -11.48
CA ASN A 138 -1.61 2.17 -10.75
C ASN A 138 -2.00 1.98 -9.26
N VAL A 139 -2.89 2.84 -8.74
CA VAL A 139 -3.25 2.83 -7.32
C VAL A 139 -4.30 1.76 -7.04
N VAL A 140 -4.00 0.93 -6.03
CA VAL A 140 -4.95 0.02 -5.37
C VAL A 140 -4.97 0.37 -3.89
N LEU A 141 -6.01 1.06 -3.46
CA LEU A 141 -6.17 1.50 -2.08
C LEU A 141 -6.95 0.47 -1.28
N ILE A 142 -6.48 0.20 -0.08
CA ILE A 142 -7.12 -0.67 0.90
C ILE A 142 -7.71 0.19 2.03
N ASP A 143 -8.98 -0.03 2.34
CA ASP A 143 -9.68 0.62 3.46
C ASP A 143 -10.46 -0.39 4.30
N SER A 144 -10.84 0.02 5.52
CA SER A 144 -11.65 -0.79 6.41
C SER A 144 -12.34 0.05 7.48
N VAL A 145 -13.52 -0.37 7.86
CA VAL A 145 -14.24 0.21 9.03
C VAL A 145 -13.64 -0.24 10.36
N SER A 146 -12.81 -1.29 10.35
CA SER A 146 -12.30 -1.97 11.55
C SER A 146 -11.61 -1.03 12.53
N LYS A 147 -10.80 -0.10 12.05
CA LYS A 147 -10.01 0.82 12.90
C LYS A 147 -10.77 2.11 13.17
N ARG A 148 -11.26 2.74 12.12
CA ARG A 148 -11.93 4.03 12.14
C ARG A 148 -13.15 4.05 13.07
N TYR A 149 -13.94 2.99 13.04
CA TYR A 149 -15.18 2.88 13.82
C TYR A 149 -15.12 1.87 14.97
N SER A 150 -13.92 1.32 15.26
CA SER A 150 -13.73 0.22 16.22
C SER A 150 -14.61 -1.02 15.93
N GLU A 151 -14.91 -1.24 14.66
CA GLU A 151 -15.82 -2.29 14.16
C GLU A 151 -15.04 -3.49 13.60
N CYS A 152 -14.04 -3.96 14.36
CA CYS A 152 -13.17 -5.05 13.91
C CYS A 152 -13.95 -6.34 13.62
N GLY A 153 -15.03 -6.60 14.38
CA GLY A 153 -15.84 -7.81 14.26
C GLY A 153 -16.81 -7.83 13.08
N ILE A 154 -17.20 -6.67 12.53
CA ILE A 154 -18.18 -6.58 11.45
C ILE A 154 -17.64 -7.09 10.11
N ARG A 155 -16.31 -7.11 9.95
CA ARG A 155 -15.59 -7.61 8.78
C ARG A 155 -15.98 -6.92 7.48
N ILE A 156 -15.97 -5.58 7.48
CA ILE A 156 -16.19 -4.76 6.27
C ILE A 156 -14.91 -3.99 5.95
N GLY A 157 -14.46 -4.13 4.70
CA GLY A 157 -13.37 -3.40 4.10
C GLY A 157 -13.68 -3.06 2.66
N ALA A 158 -12.72 -2.47 1.98
CA ALA A 158 -12.84 -2.13 0.58
C ALA A 158 -11.49 -2.18 -0.13
N LEU A 159 -11.52 -2.62 -1.38
CA LEU A 159 -10.48 -2.39 -2.37
C LEU A 159 -10.98 -1.30 -3.32
N ILE A 160 -10.19 -0.28 -3.54
CA ILE A 160 -10.56 0.89 -4.32
C ILE A 160 -9.51 1.11 -5.40
N THR A 161 -9.93 1.09 -6.68
CA THR A 161 -9.03 1.33 -7.80
C THR A 161 -9.78 1.86 -9.03
N LYS A 162 -9.13 2.72 -9.80
CA LYS A 162 -9.62 3.14 -11.12
C LYS A 162 -9.22 2.16 -12.23
N ASN A 163 -8.31 1.24 -11.95
CA ASN A 163 -7.87 0.23 -12.90
C ASN A 163 -8.98 -0.78 -13.18
N LYS A 164 -9.49 -0.77 -14.40
CA LYS A 164 -10.60 -1.65 -14.81
C LYS A 164 -10.20 -3.13 -14.87
N GLU A 165 -8.96 -3.42 -15.22
CA GLU A 165 -8.45 -4.79 -15.32
C GLU A 165 -8.33 -5.40 -13.93
N VAL A 166 -7.75 -4.66 -12.98
CA VAL A 166 -7.68 -5.08 -11.57
C VAL A 166 -9.09 -5.32 -11.01
N ARG A 167 -10.02 -4.40 -11.26
CA ARG A 167 -11.41 -4.57 -10.83
C ARG A 167 -12.05 -5.84 -11.38
N ASN A 168 -11.88 -6.08 -12.67
CA ASN A 168 -12.45 -7.26 -13.32
C ASN A 168 -11.81 -8.56 -12.82
N ALA A 169 -10.54 -8.53 -12.44
CA ALA A 169 -9.85 -9.70 -11.88
C ALA A 169 -10.30 -10.02 -10.44
N VAL A 170 -10.75 -9.02 -9.68
CA VAL A 170 -11.23 -9.19 -8.30
C VAL A 170 -12.69 -9.68 -8.26
N MET A 171 -13.52 -9.30 -9.24
CA MET A 171 -14.95 -9.65 -9.33
C MET A 171 -15.18 -11.06 -9.88
#